data_0ae573781d231901ab069390db3914b7
#
_entry.id   0ae573781d231901ab069390db3914b7
#
_cell.length_a   1.000
_cell.length_b   1.000
_cell.length_c   1.000
_cell.angle_alpha   90.00
_cell.angle_beta   90.00
_cell.angle_gamma   90.00
#
_symmetry.space_group_name_H-M   'P 1'
#
loop_
_entity.id
_entity.type
_entity.pdbx_description
1 polymer ?
#
loop_
_entity_poly.entity_id
_entity_poly.type
_entity_poly.pdbx_seq_one_letter_code
_entity_poly.pdbx_strand_id
1 'polypeptide(L)'
;MITAEFIKEKAKELGATICGIGNIELLRDEPIQRNPFQILPNAKCIIGFGLKIPYGLIQAMENKQQYYNYTNLGIKYIDEDFAEIFLLKMGALIENEGYDACLQRSIPGFRIKGDKSTNPEVKQVYELQFASPVAEGKATPDVIMDFNKAAVVCGLGAPGLHDKVIV
;
A
#
# COMPACT_ATOMS: atom_id res chain seq x y z
N MET A 1 23.84 -10.18 3.00
CA MET A 1 23.29 -8.83 3.35
C MET A 1 22.47 -8.36 2.17
N ILE A 2 21.22 -8.07 2.41
CA ILE A 2 20.29 -7.62 1.36
C ILE A 2 20.63 -6.19 0.94
N THR A 3 20.63 -5.90 -0.37
CA THR A 3 20.89 -4.56 -0.93
C THR A 3 19.63 -4.01 -1.58
N ALA A 4 19.59 -2.70 -1.81
CA ALA A 4 18.49 -2.06 -2.53
C ALA A 4 18.34 -2.59 -3.96
N GLU A 5 19.47 -2.84 -4.64
CA GLU A 5 19.51 -3.41 -5.99
C GLU A 5 18.90 -4.80 -5.99
N PHE A 6 19.30 -5.67 -5.06
CA PHE A 6 18.75 -7.02 -4.92
C PHE A 6 17.22 -7.00 -4.76
N ILE A 7 16.71 -6.13 -3.88
CA ILE A 7 15.24 -5.99 -3.67
C ILE A 7 14.55 -5.54 -4.96
N LYS A 8 15.10 -4.55 -5.66
CA LYS A 8 14.52 -4.03 -6.91
C LYS A 8 14.53 -5.07 -8.02
N GLU A 9 15.60 -5.85 -8.16
CA GLU A 9 15.68 -6.95 -9.12
C GLU A 9 14.65 -8.02 -8.82
N LYS A 10 14.55 -8.48 -7.57
CA LYS A 10 13.57 -9.49 -7.16
C LYS A 10 12.13 -9.01 -7.31
N ALA A 11 11.85 -7.76 -6.99
CA ALA A 11 10.54 -7.16 -7.22
C ALA A 11 10.17 -7.21 -8.71
N LYS A 12 11.10 -6.86 -9.60
CA LYS A 12 10.91 -6.90 -11.06
C LYS A 12 10.70 -8.33 -11.56
N GLU A 13 11.51 -9.29 -11.09
CA GLU A 13 11.35 -10.72 -11.43
C GLU A 13 9.97 -11.26 -11.03
N LEU A 14 9.42 -10.78 -9.92
CA LEU A 14 8.10 -11.15 -9.42
C LEU A 14 6.95 -10.37 -10.07
N GLY A 15 7.23 -9.39 -10.93
CA GLY A 15 6.23 -8.70 -11.74
C GLY A 15 5.96 -7.25 -11.35
N ALA A 16 6.69 -6.66 -10.41
CA ALA A 16 6.60 -5.22 -10.17
C ALA A 16 7.13 -4.42 -11.37
N THR A 17 6.42 -3.39 -11.75
CA THR A 17 6.87 -2.47 -12.81
C THR A 17 7.85 -1.44 -12.27
N ILE A 18 7.59 -0.97 -11.06
CA ILE A 18 8.45 -0.02 -10.34
C ILE A 18 8.65 -0.51 -8.90
N CYS A 19 9.81 -0.17 -8.33
CA CYS A 19 10.14 -0.44 -6.94
C CYS A 19 10.97 0.71 -6.40
N GLY A 20 10.57 1.26 -5.27
CA GLY A 20 11.28 2.31 -4.56
C GLY A 20 11.54 1.92 -3.10
N ILE A 21 12.62 2.46 -2.53
CA ILE A 21 12.98 2.22 -1.14
C ILE A 21 13.24 3.57 -0.49
N GLY A 22 12.52 3.85 0.59
CA GLY A 22 12.58 5.12 1.29
C GLY A 22 12.98 4.99 2.75
N ASN A 23 13.46 6.07 3.32
CA ASN A 23 13.73 6.16 4.74
C ASN A 23 12.41 6.33 5.50
N ILE A 24 12.04 5.35 6.31
CA ILE A 24 10.78 5.35 7.07
C ILE A 24 10.73 6.46 8.14
N GLU A 25 11.88 6.99 8.55
CA GLU A 25 11.96 8.11 9.51
C GLU A 25 11.22 9.36 9.03
N LEU A 26 11.07 9.53 7.71
CA LEU A 26 10.29 10.62 7.12
C LEU A 26 8.77 10.53 7.43
N LEU A 27 8.31 9.40 7.94
CA LEU A 27 6.93 9.17 8.37
C LEU A 27 6.77 9.12 9.90
N ARG A 28 7.81 9.51 10.67
CA ARG A 28 7.80 9.40 12.13
C ARG A 28 6.75 10.30 12.78
N ASP A 29 6.52 11.46 12.21
CA ASP A 29 5.58 12.47 12.75
C ASP A 29 4.15 12.28 12.23
N GLU A 30 3.85 11.17 11.56
CA GLU A 30 2.50 10.86 11.16
C GLU A 30 1.59 10.63 12.38
N PRO A 31 0.29 10.99 12.27
CA PRO A 31 -0.67 10.71 13.33
C PRO A 31 -0.63 9.25 13.74
N ILE A 32 -0.80 8.97 15.03
CA ILE A 32 -0.65 7.63 15.62
C ILE A 32 -1.37 6.53 14.81
N GLN A 33 -2.54 6.85 14.25
CA GLN A 33 -3.37 5.90 13.47
C GLN A 33 -2.82 5.65 12.04
N ARG A 34 -1.83 6.44 11.59
CA ARG A 34 -1.16 6.31 10.28
C ARG A 34 0.33 6.04 10.41
N ASN A 35 0.84 6.02 11.63
CA ASN A 35 2.25 5.94 11.89
C ASN A 35 2.77 4.51 11.70
N PRO A 36 3.69 4.25 10.74
CA PRO A 36 4.21 2.92 10.47
C PRO A 36 4.96 2.30 11.65
N PHE A 37 5.47 3.09 12.58
CA PHE A 37 6.12 2.58 13.79
C PHE A 37 5.15 1.97 14.80
N GLN A 38 3.84 2.16 14.62
CA GLN A 38 2.82 1.40 15.35
C GLN A 38 2.68 -0.03 14.80
N ILE A 39 3.02 -0.24 13.53
CA ILE A 39 2.98 -1.54 12.84
C ILE A 39 4.26 -2.33 13.12
N LEU A 40 5.41 -1.74 12.81
CA LEU A 40 6.73 -2.35 13.01
C LEU A 40 7.69 -1.34 13.65
N PRO A 41 7.81 -1.34 15.00
CA PRO A 41 8.55 -0.29 15.74
C PRO A 41 10.02 -0.15 15.35
N ASN A 42 10.65 -1.25 14.92
CA ASN A 42 12.07 -1.29 14.56
C ASN A 42 12.34 -1.16 13.06
N ALA A 43 11.31 -0.84 12.27
CA ALA A 43 11.47 -0.67 10.83
C ALA A 43 12.54 0.39 10.51
N LYS A 44 13.36 0.12 9.48
CA LYS A 44 14.43 1.02 9.02
C LYS A 44 14.13 1.65 7.67
N CYS A 45 13.35 0.98 6.85
CA CYS A 45 12.96 1.47 5.54
C CYS A 45 11.52 1.09 5.23
N ILE A 46 10.99 1.77 4.25
CA ILE A 46 9.75 1.42 3.58
C ILE A 46 10.07 1.07 2.13
N ILE A 47 9.45 0.00 1.63
CA ILE A 47 9.63 -0.47 0.27
C ILE A 47 8.28 -0.36 -0.44
N GLY A 48 8.23 0.45 -1.48
CA GLY A 48 7.03 0.64 -2.29
C GLY A 48 7.16 -0.08 -3.62
N PHE A 49 6.05 -0.67 -4.08
CA PHE A 49 5.96 -1.36 -5.35
C PHE A 49 4.81 -0.80 -6.18
N GLY A 50 4.98 -0.73 -7.49
CA GLY A 50 3.92 -0.40 -8.42
C GLY A 50 3.73 -1.49 -9.46
N LEU A 51 2.47 -1.81 -9.73
CA LEU A 51 2.03 -2.80 -10.70
C LEU A 51 1.33 -2.07 -11.86
N LYS A 52 1.72 -2.37 -13.08
CA LYS A 52 1.17 -1.70 -14.26
C LYS A 52 -0.13 -2.35 -14.72
N ILE A 53 -1.15 -1.54 -14.92
CA ILE A 53 -2.32 -1.96 -15.69
C ILE A 53 -1.92 -2.01 -17.19
N PRO A 54 -2.09 -3.15 -17.88
CA PRO A 54 -1.78 -3.24 -19.29
C PRO A 54 -2.52 -2.18 -20.13
N TYR A 55 -1.78 -1.43 -20.94
CA TYR A 55 -2.35 -0.30 -21.69
C TYR A 55 -3.47 -0.73 -22.66
N GLY A 56 -3.38 -1.94 -23.22
CA GLY A 56 -4.44 -2.49 -24.07
C GLY A 56 -5.81 -2.62 -23.39
N LEU A 57 -5.85 -2.85 -22.06
CA LEU A 57 -7.10 -2.85 -21.29
C LEU A 57 -7.71 -1.44 -21.19
N ILE A 58 -6.84 -0.43 -21.02
CA ILE A 58 -7.26 0.98 -20.98
C ILE A 58 -7.81 1.39 -22.36
N GLN A 59 -7.09 1.09 -23.44
CA GLN A 59 -7.55 1.39 -24.80
C GLN A 59 -8.88 0.72 -25.14
N ALA A 60 -9.05 -0.56 -24.78
CA ALA A 60 -10.29 -1.29 -25.04
C ALA A 60 -11.48 -0.70 -24.25
N MET A 61 -11.24 -0.19 -23.06
CA MET A 61 -12.24 0.54 -22.28
C MET A 61 -12.57 1.90 -22.92
N GLU A 62 -11.58 2.68 -23.32
CA GLU A 62 -11.76 3.98 -23.98
C GLU A 62 -12.53 3.83 -25.29
N ASN A 63 -12.30 2.76 -26.03
CA ASN A 63 -13.05 2.39 -27.23
C ASN A 63 -14.48 1.84 -26.94
N LYS A 64 -14.89 1.82 -25.66
CA LYS A 64 -16.20 1.34 -25.20
C LYS A 64 -16.48 -0.14 -25.53
N GLN A 65 -15.44 -0.97 -25.67
CA GLN A 65 -15.60 -2.37 -26.08
C GLN A 65 -15.42 -3.37 -24.92
N GLN A 66 -14.62 -3.05 -23.89
CA GLN A 66 -14.19 -4.03 -22.88
C GLN A 66 -14.12 -3.45 -21.44
N TYR A 67 -15.24 -2.96 -20.93
CA TYR A 67 -15.29 -2.48 -19.53
C TYR A 67 -15.05 -3.58 -18.52
N TYR A 68 -15.62 -4.77 -18.75
CA TYR A 68 -15.50 -5.91 -17.85
C TYR A 68 -14.04 -6.35 -17.66
N ASN A 69 -13.28 -6.50 -18.75
CA ASN A 69 -11.88 -6.89 -18.69
C ASN A 69 -11.02 -5.84 -18.01
N TYR A 70 -11.27 -4.55 -18.23
CA TYR A 70 -10.59 -3.47 -17.52
C TYR A 70 -10.85 -3.57 -16.01
N THR A 71 -12.10 -3.71 -15.60
CA THR A 71 -12.48 -3.78 -14.19
C THR A 71 -11.89 -5.00 -13.49
N ASN A 72 -11.99 -6.17 -14.14
CA ASN A 72 -11.51 -7.41 -13.51
C ASN A 72 -9.99 -7.58 -13.62
N LEU A 73 -9.43 -7.58 -14.83
CA LEU A 73 -8.02 -7.85 -15.03
C LEU A 73 -7.14 -6.63 -14.72
N GLY A 74 -7.66 -5.42 -15.00
CA GLY A 74 -6.89 -4.18 -14.81
C GLY A 74 -6.95 -3.63 -13.39
N ILE A 75 -7.98 -3.93 -12.61
CA ILE A 75 -8.15 -3.43 -11.25
C ILE A 75 -8.22 -4.58 -10.26
N LYS A 76 -9.32 -5.35 -10.29
CA LYS A 76 -9.61 -6.35 -9.25
C LYS A 76 -8.49 -7.37 -9.08
N TYR A 77 -8.12 -8.10 -10.14
CA TYR A 77 -7.12 -9.16 -10.03
C TYR A 77 -5.70 -8.64 -9.77
N ILE A 78 -5.37 -7.43 -10.23
CA ILE A 78 -4.08 -6.82 -9.87
C ILE A 78 -4.07 -6.45 -8.39
N ASP A 79 -5.13 -5.81 -7.89
CA ASP A 79 -5.17 -5.30 -6.51
C ASP A 79 -5.49 -6.40 -5.48
N GLU A 80 -6.50 -7.24 -5.75
CA GLU A 80 -7.01 -8.20 -4.75
C GLU A 80 -6.29 -9.55 -4.77
N ASP A 81 -5.74 -9.98 -5.90
CA ASP A 81 -5.10 -11.29 -6.01
C ASP A 81 -3.58 -11.18 -6.20
N PHE A 82 -3.15 -10.51 -7.29
CA PHE A 82 -1.74 -10.49 -7.64
C PHE A 82 -0.89 -9.70 -6.64
N ALA A 83 -1.36 -8.54 -6.18
CA ALA A 83 -0.64 -7.71 -5.22
C ALA A 83 -0.43 -8.44 -3.89
N GLU A 84 -1.41 -9.20 -3.42
CA GLU A 84 -1.29 -9.98 -2.18
C GLU A 84 -0.25 -11.09 -2.34
N ILE A 85 -0.33 -11.88 -3.41
CA ILE A 85 0.63 -12.95 -3.70
C ILE A 85 2.05 -12.37 -3.87
N PHE A 86 2.17 -11.25 -4.56
CA PHE A 86 3.42 -10.54 -4.75
C PHE A 86 4.03 -10.12 -3.41
N LEU A 87 3.24 -9.46 -2.54
CA LEU A 87 3.69 -9.02 -1.22
C LEU A 87 4.14 -10.20 -0.35
N LEU A 88 3.37 -11.30 -0.32
CA LEU A 88 3.75 -12.50 0.42
C LEU A 88 5.10 -13.07 -0.04
N LYS A 89 5.35 -13.12 -1.36
CA LYS A 89 6.63 -13.59 -1.90
C LYS A 89 7.79 -12.65 -1.54
N MET A 90 7.57 -11.34 -1.62
CA MET A 90 8.59 -10.36 -1.24
C MET A 90 8.88 -10.39 0.26
N GLY A 91 7.84 -10.51 1.09
CA GLY A 91 8.00 -10.64 2.53
C GLY A 91 8.81 -11.87 2.91
N ALA A 92 8.44 -13.04 2.38
CA ALA A 92 9.17 -14.27 2.62
C ALA A 92 10.64 -14.19 2.16
N LEU A 93 10.92 -13.52 1.04
CA LEU A 93 12.28 -13.29 0.57
C LEU A 93 13.09 -12.46 1.56
N ILE A 94 12.51 -11.37 2.09
CA ILE A 94 13.16 -10.48 3.05
C ILE A 94 13.41 -11.22 4.38
N GLU A 95 12.43 -11.99 4.84
CA GLU A 95 12.54 -12.77 6.09
C GLU A 95 13.55 -13.91 5.98
N ASN A 96 13.68 -14.56 4.83
CA ASN A 96 14.71 -15.56 4.57
C ASN A 96 16.14 -14.99 4.64
N GLU A 97 16.29 -13.69 4.43
CA GLU A 97 17.55 -12.96 4.60
C GLU A 97 17.79 -12.48 6.05
N GLY A 98 16.89 -12.83 6.99
CA GLY A 98 17.01 -12.54 8.41
C GLY A 98 16.50 -11.18 8.85
N TYR A 99 15.60 -10.55 8.09
CA TYR A 99 14.97 -9.29 8.42
C TYR A 99 13.47 -9.47 8.65
N ASP A 100 12.89 -8.66 9.52
CA ASP A 100 11.43 -8.61 9.68
C ASP A 100 10.79 -7.82 8.53
N ALA A 101 9.65 -8.31 8.02
CA ALA A 101 8.88 -7.64 6.98
C ALA A 101 7.39 -7.59 7.34
N CYS A 102 6.84 -6.39 7.47
CA CYS A 102 5.40 -6.22 7.62
C CYS A 102 4.77 -5.76 6.31
N LEU A 103 3.89 -6.59 5.77
CA LEU A 103 3.27 -6.39 4.47
C LEU A 103 2.06 -5.48 4.61
N GLN A 104 1.99 -4.46 3.76
CA GLN A 104 0.91 -3.48 3.78
C GLN A 104 0.32 -3.30 2.39
N ARG A 105 -0.99 -3.30 2.28
CA ARG A 105 -1.71 -2.92 1.07
C ARG A 105 -2.87 -1.98 1.42
N SER A 106 -3.35 -1.26 0.42
CA SER A 106 -4.60 -0.53 0.57
C SER A 106 -5.77 -1.51 0.76
N ILE A 107 -6.59 -1.26 1.77
CA ILE A 107 -7.81 -2.06 2.01
C ILE A 107 -8.98 -1.26 1.46
N PRO A 108 -9.64 -1.71 0.38
CA PRO A 108 -10.78 -1.02 -0.20
C PRO A 108 -11.89 -0.81 0.84
N GLY A 109 -12.44 0.39 0.89
CA GLY A 109 -13.51 0.74 1.82
C GLY A 109 -13.08 1.00 3.26
N PHE A 110 -11.82 0.77 3.61
CA PHE A 110 -11.29 1.09 4.93
C PHE A 110 -11.13 2.60 5.10
N ARG A 111 -11.65 3.15 6.20
CA ARG A 111 -11.59 4.58 6.53
C ARG A 111 -11.03 4.79 7.93
N ILE A 112 -10.22 5.80 8.10
CA ILE A 112 -9.72 6.19 9.43
C ILE A 112 -10.81 6.93 10.18
N LYS A 113 -10.92 6.71 11.49
CA LYS A 113 -11.89 7.41 12.35
C LYS A 113 -11.74 8.93 12.15
N GLY A 114 -12.85 9.60 11.88
CA GLY A 114 -12.87 11.02 11.56
C GLY A 114 -12.78 11.33 10.07
N ASP A 115 -12.52 10.34 9.22
CA ASP A 115 -12.61 10.51 7.77
C ASP A 115 -14.07 10.68 7.36
N LYS A 116 -14.34 11.65 6.47
CA LYS A 116 -15.69 11.98 6.03
C LYS A 116 -16.17 10.95 5.01
N SER A 117 -16.51 9.75 5.45
CA SER A 117 -17.24 8.82 4.58
C SER A 117 -18.66 9.33 4.38
N THR A 118 -19.10 9.41 3.14
CA THR A 118 -20.50 9.70 2.80
C THR A 118 -21.42 8.48 2.95
N ASN A 119 -20.83 7.29 3.16
CA ASN A 119 -21.59 6.07 3.37
C ASN A 119 -21.76 5.78 4.88
N PRO A 120 -22.97 5.93 5.46
CA PRO A 120 -23.22 5.70 6.88
C PRO A 120 -22.91 4.28 7.34
N GLU A 121 -23.12 3.26 6.49
CA GLU A 121 -22.85 1.85 6.82
C GLU A 121 -21.36 1.60 6.99
N VAL A 122 -20.55 2.12 6.06
CA VAL A 122 -19.08 2.02 6.14
C VAL A 122 -18.56 2.73 7.38
N LYS A 123 -19.10 3.91 7.70
CA LYS A 123 -18.75 4.66 8.89
C LYS A 123 -19.06 3.90 10.17
N GLN A 124 -20.23 3.29 10.24
CA GLN A 124 -20.67 2.53 11.41
C GLN A 124 -19.82 1.28 11.65
N VAL A 125 -19.54 0.49 10.62
CA VAL A 125 -18.67 -0.69 10.71
C VAL A 125 -17.28 -0.30 11.18
N TYR A 126 -16.75 0.79 10.65
CA TYR A 126 -15.44 1.30 11.00
C TYR A 126 -15.36 1.74 12.48
N GLU A 127 -16.34 2.51 12.95
CA GLU A 127 -16.41 2.97 14.35
C GLU A 127 -16.54 1.81 15.32
N LEU A 128 -17.22 0.73 14.95
CA LEU A 128 -17.38 -0.47 15.77
C LEU A 128 -16.09 -1.29 15.86
N GLN A 129 -15.36 -1.43 14.77
CA GLN A 129 -14.14 -2.26 14.73
C GLN A 129 -12.95 -1.59 15.41
N PHE A 130 -12.85 -0.26 15.36
CA PHE A 130 -11.64 0.48 15.75
C PHE A 130 -11.91 1.55 16.81
N ALA A 131 -12.93 1.34 17.64
CA ALA A 131 -13.36 2.34 18.62
C ALA A 131 -12.35 2.62 19.73
N SER A 132 -11.46 1.68 20.04
CA SER A 132 -10.55 1.78 21.19
C SER A 132 -9.13 1.37 20.83
N PRO A 133 -8.11 2.10 21.34
CA PRO A 133 -6.72 1.67 21.29
C PRO A 133 -6.52 0.32 21.96
N VAL A 134 -5.57 -0.48 21.47
CA VAL A 134 -5.20 -1.77 22.06
C VAL A 134 -4.52 -1.62 23.43
N ALA A 135 -3.89 -0.47 23.68
CA ALA A 135 -3.28 -0.09 24.94
C ALA A 135 -3.12 1.43 25.00
N GLU A 136 -2.82 1.98 26.19
CA GLU A 136 -2.51 3.40 26.33
C GLU A 136 -1.33 3.82 25.44
N GLY A 137 -1.47 4.94 24.73
CA GLY A 137 -0.45 5.45 23.80
C GLY A 137 -0.29 4.63 22.51
N LYS A 138 -1.14 3.65 22.25
CA LYS A 138 -1.16 2.86 21.02
C LYS A 138 -2.28 3.29 20.07
N ALA A 139 -2.10 3.02 18.80
CA ALA A 139 -3.15 3.15 17.81
C ALA A 139 -4.29 2.15 18.05
N THR A 140 -5.46 2.41 17.48
CA THR A 140 -6.48 1.38 17.32
C THR A 140 -5.97 0.28 16.36
N PRO A 141 -6.48 -0.96 16.44
CA PRO A 141 -6.10 -2.02 15.49
C PRO A 141 -6.18 -1.58 14.03
N ASP A 142 -5.37 -2.25 13.20
CA ASP A 142 -5.25 -2.00 11.76
C ASP A 142 -4.86 -0.55 11.43
N VAL A 143 -3.66 -0.19 11.89
CA VAL A 143 -2.99 1.05 11.47
C VAL A 143 -2.86 1.05 9.95
N ILE A 144 -3.34 2.10 9.30
CA ILE A 144 -3.32 2.24 7.85
C ILE A 144 -2.42 3.42 7.48
N MET A 145 -1.29 3.13 6.86
CA MET A 145 -0.39 4.16 6.38
C MET A 145 -1.02 5.01 5.27
N ASP A 146 -0.56 6.24 5.15
CA ASP A 146 -0.85 7.06 3.98
C ASP A 146 0.00 6.57 2.78
N PHE A 147 -0.63 5.82 1.88
CA PHE A 147 0.06 5.24 0.72
C PHE A 147 0.56 6.29 -0.28
N ASN A 148 -0.08 7.47 -0.35
CA ASN A 148 0.43 8.57 -1.19
C ASN A 148 1.76 9.09 -0.63
N LYS A 149 1.82 9.35 0.67
CA LYS A 149 3.07 9.76 1.33
C LYS A 149 4.13 8.66 1.26
N ALA A 150 3.74 7.41 1.50
CA ALA A 150 4.63 6.27 1.39
C ALA A 150 5.25 6.16 -0.01
N ALA A 151 4.46 6.32 -1.07
CA ALA A 151 4.93 6.31 -2.45
C ALA A 151 5.93 7.45 -2.74
N VAL A 152 5.65 8.65 -2.23
CA VAL A 152 6.58 9.79 -2.35
C VAL A 152 7.89 9.52 -1.61
N VAL A 153 7.83 9.01 -0.38
CA VAL A 153 9.01 8.65 0.41
C VAL A 153 9.85 7.57 -0.27
N CYS A 154 9.20 6.63 -0.95
CA CYS A 154 9.89 5.61 -1.76
C CYS A 154 10.43 6.14 -3.09
N GLY A 155 10.17 7.40 -3.45
CA GLY A 155 10.58 7.97 -4.73
C GLY A 155 9.85 7.37 -5.94
N LEU A 156 8.64 6.84 -5.74
CA LEU A 156 7.83 6.27 -6.82
C LEU A 156 7.12 7.32 -7.65
N GLY A 157 6.95 8.53 -7.15
CA GLY A 157 6.30 9.61 -7.87
C GLY A 157 6.21 10.89 -7.04
N ALA A 158 5.51 11.88 -7.58
CA ALA A 158 5.29 13.17 -6.94
C ALA A 158 3.80 13.40 -6.62
N PRO A 159 3.46 14.15 -5.56
CA PRO A 159 2.08 14.46 -5.24
C PRO A 159 1.49 15.39 -6.30
N GLY A 160 0.32 15.03 -6.84
CA GLY A 160 -0.46 15.90 -7.72
C GLY A 160 -1.42 16.79 -6.95
N LEU A 161 -1.97 17.82 -7.62
CA LEU A 161 -2.96 18.75 -7.05
C LEU A 161 -4.26 18.04 -6.59
N HIS A 162 -4.51 16.84 -7.07
CA HIS A 162 -5.68 16.01 -6.77
C HIS A 162 -5.44 15.04 -5.58
N ASP A 163 -4.40 15.29 -4.78
CA ASP A 163 -4.02 14.45 -3.63
C ASP A 163 -3.77 12.96 -3.99
N LYS A 164 -3.21 12.73 -5.18
CA LYS A 164 -2.73 11.43 -5.65
C LYS A 164 -1.29 11.54 -6.10
N VAL A 165 -0.57 10.42 -6.05
CA VAL A 165 0.79 10.35 -6.57
C VAL A 165 0.74 10.09 -8.07
N ILE A 166 1.50 10.89 -8.80
CA ILE A 166 1.73 10.71 -10.24
C ILE A 166 3.07 10.00 -10.39
N VAL A 167 3.05 8.87 -11.04
CA VAL A 167 4.19 7.98 -11.26
C VAL A 167 4.67 8.10 -12.70
#